data_c8757ae0ad401d14ec0028ab0302874c
#
_entry.id   c8757ae0ad401d14ec0028ab0302874c
#
_cell.length_a   1.000
_cell.length_b   1.000
_cell.length_c   1.000
_cell.angle_alpha   90.00
_cell.angle_beta   90.00
_cell.angle_gamma   90.00
#
_symmetry.space_group_name_H-M   'P 1'
#
loop_
_entity.id
_entity.type
_entity.pdbx_description
1 polymer ?
#
loop_
_entity_poly.entity_id
_entity_poly.type
_entity_poly.pdbx_seq_one_letter_code
_entity_poly.pdbx_strand_id
1 'polypeptide(L)'
;MCPINKIGKIDIYIVSHHGWSESSSPAFVYGLGPRVAIMDNGAKKGGTPSVLDIIRKSPGLEDLWQLHFSEEGGAAHNVAAEFIANPDGPDAANYLELTAHPDGSFEVFNSRTQKSKNYLAR
;
A
#
# COMPACT_ATOMS: atom_id res chain seq x y z
N MET A 1 2.26 -3.35 23.51
CA MET A 1 1.06 -2.61 23.91
C MET A 1 1.05 -1.25 23.26
N CYS A 2 -0.03 -0.89 22.60
CA CYS A 2 -0.22 0.45 22.04
C CYS A 2 -1.40 1.12 22.75
N PRO A 3 -1.20 1.59 23.94
CA PRO A 3 -2.31 2.08 24.76
C PRO A 3 -2.97 3.34 24.18
N ILE A 4 -2.21 4.17 23.50
CA ILE A 4 -2.73 5.44 23.01
C ILE A 4 -2.11 5.72 21.64
N ASN A 5 -2.97 5.90 20.65
CA ASN A 5 -2.55 6.39 19.34
C ASN A 5 -2.38 7.91 19.41
N LYS A 6 -1.14 8.35 19.50
CA LYS A 6 -0.79 9.78 19.55
C LYS A 6 -0.64 10.41 18.16
N ILE A 7 -0.61 9.61 17.11
CA ILE A 7 -0.46 10.10 15.73
C ILE A 7 -1.82 10.51 15.18
N GLY A 8 -2.87 9.75 15.51
CA GLY A 8 -4.19 9.94 14.92
C GLY A 8 -4.34 9.26 13.57
N LYS A 9 -5.41 9.58 12.88
CA LYS A 9 -5.70 9.04 11.54
C LYS A 9 -4.81 9.73 10.52
N ILE A 10 -4.35 8.96 9.54
CA ILE A 10 -3.54 9.45 8.43
C ILE A 10 -4.22 9.14 7.10
N ASP A 11 -3.83 9.83 6.05
CA ASP A 11 -4.38 9.58 4.71
C ASP A 11 -3.56 8.54 3.96
N ILE A 12 -2.24 8.61 4.07
CA ILE A 12 -1.32 7.79 3.29
C ILE A 12 -0.38 7.05 4.23
N TYR A 13 -0.25 5.75 4.02
CA TYR A 13 0.69 4.90 4.74
C TYR A 13 1.66 4.26 3.76
N ILE A 14 2.92 4.65 3.82
CA ILE A 14 3.99 3.91 3.14
C ILE A 14 4.32 2.73 4.03
N VAL A 15 4.07 1.53 3.54
CA VAL A 15 4.10 0.32 4.35
C VAL A 15 5.50 0.05 4.88
N SER A 16 5.60 -0.11 6.20
CA SER A 16 6.88 -0.32 6.88
C SER A 16 7.56 -1.61 6.43
N HIS A 17 8.88 -1.57 6.30
CA HIS A 17 9.73 -2.73 6.08
C HIS A 17 9.24 -3.61 4.91
N HIS A 18 8.89 -2.97 3.79
CA HIS A 18 8.45 -3.64 2.55
C HIS A 18 7.25 -4.59 2.72
N GLY A 19 6.53 -4.48 3.82
CA GLY A 19 5.41 -5.39 4.11
C GLY A 19 5.84 -6.72 4.71
N TRP A 20 6.97 -6.77 5.41
CA TRP A 20 7.34 -7.92 6.24
C TRP A 20 6.45 -8.02 7.47
N SER A 21 6.23 -9.26 7.95
CA SER A 21 5.29 -9.55 9.04
C SER A 21 5.63 -8.88 10.37
N GLU A 22 6.87 -8.47 10.59
CA GLU A 22 7.30 -7.91 11.87
C GLU A 22 6.87 -6.46 12.11
N SER A 23 6.42 -5.75 11.09
CA SER A 23 6.28 -4.28 11.20
C SER A 23 4.91 -3.70 10.96
N SER A 24 3.92 -4.47 10.60
CA SER A 24 2.56 -3.97 10.31
C SER A 24 1.53 -4.74 11.12
N SER A 25 1.56 -4.57 12.45
CA SER A 25 0.57 -5.21 13.30
C SER A 25 -0.84 -4.64 13.05
N PRO A 26 -1.90 -5.42 13.28
CA PRO A 26 -3.27 -4.91 13.16
C PRO A 26 -3.52 -3.66 14.01
N ALA A 27 -3.04 -3.65 15.25
CA ALA A 27 -3.22 -2.51 16.14
C ALA A 27 -2.60 -1.23 15.57
N PHE A 28 -1.42 -1.33 14.98
CA PHE A 28 -0.73 -0.21 14.37
C PHE A 28 -1.47 0.29 13.13
N VAL A 29 -1.72 -0.61 12.18
CA VAL A 29 -2.36 -0.25 10.91
C VAL A 29 -3.77 0.28 11.12
N TYR A 30 -4.57 -0.41 11.92
CA TYR A 30 -5.96 0.00 12.18
C TYR A 30 -6.03 1.30 13.01
N GLY A 31 -5.06 1.50 13.90
CA GLY A 31 -4.96 2.76 14.65
C GLY A 31 -4.67 3.95 13.76
N LEU A 32 -3.81 3.80 12.76
CA LEU A 32 -3.53 4.84 11.77
C LEU A 32 -4.71 5.08 10.82
N GLY A 33 -5.42 4.02 10.46
CA GLY A 33 -6.59 4.07 9.60
C GLY A 33 -6.34 4.77 8.26
N PRO A 34 -5.31 4.35 7.49
CA PRO A 34 -4.99 5.03 6.24
C PRO A 34 -6.10 4.89 5.21
N ARG A 35 -6.24 5.88 4.35
CA ARG A 35 -7.11 5.79 3.17
C ARG A 35 -6.41 5.03 2.05
N VAL A 36 -5.13 5.28 1.88
CA VAL A 36 -4.32 4.65 0.84
C VAL A 36 -3.03 4.12 1.47
N ALA A 37 -2.68 2.90 1.12
CA ALA A 37 -1.40 2.32 1.49
C ALA A 37 -0.58 2.06 0.24
N ILE A 38 0.72 2.29 0.31
CA ILE A 38 1.66 2.01 -0.76
C ILE A 38 2.74 1.10 -0.22
N MET A 39 2.86 -0.09 -0.81
CA MET A 39 3.83 -1.09 -0.39
C MET A 39 5.00 -1.13 -1.36
N ASP A 40 6.18 -0.82 -0.87
CA ASP A 40 7.43 -0.83 -1.64
C ASP A 40 8.10 -2.22 -1.57
N ASN A 41 7.34 -3.24 -1.87
CA ASN A 41 7.81 -4.63 -1.85
C ASN A 41 8.58 -5.01 -3.11
N GLY A 42 9.43 -6.03 -2.98
CA GLY A 42 9.96 -6.76 -4.14
C GLY A 42 9.08 -7.97 -4.44
N ALA A 43 9.37 -8.66 -5.54
CA ALA A 43 8.65 -9.89 -5.89
C ALA A 43 8.81 -10.98 -4.83
N LYS A 44 10.01 -11.06 -4.24
CA LYS A 44 10.38 -12.04 -3.21
C LYS A 44 10.78 -11.40 -1.89
N LYS A 45 10.57 -10.08 -1.73
CA LYS A 45 10.98 -9.33 -0.56
C LYS A 45 9.82 -8.52 -0.02
N GLY A 46 9.38 -8.87 1.16
CA GLY A 46 8.18 -8.26 1.73
C GLY A 46 6.91 -8.79 1.07
N GLY A 47 5.83 -8.03 1.15
CA GLY A 47 4.55 -8.45 0.61
C GLY A 47 4.04 -9.74 1.23
N THR A 48 4.29 -9.94 2.53
CA THR A 48 3.86 -11.13 3.25
C THR A 48 2.33 -11.23 3.21
N PRO A 49 1.76 -12.40 2.92
CA PRO A 49 0.31 -12.56 2.80
C PRO A 49 -0.48 -12.02 3.99
N SER A 50 0.00 -12.26 5.21
CA SER A 50 -0.66 -11.75 6.41
C SER A 50 -0.69 -10.23 6.47
N VAL A 51 0.36 -9.55 6.01
CA VAL A 51 0.42 -8.09 5.98
C VAL A 51 -0.50 -7.52 4.92
N LEU A 52 -0.53 -8.14 3.74
CA LEU A 52 -1.47 -7.75 2.68
C LEU A 52 -2.92 -7.81 3.20
N ASP A 53 -3.26 -8.90 3.90
CA ASP A 53 -4.59 -9.07 4.47
C ASP A 53 -4.90 -8.04 5.56
N ILE A 54 -3.95 -7.77 6.46
CA ILE A 54 -4.11 -6.77 7.52
C ILE A 54 -4.41 -5.40 6.92
N ILE A 55 -3.63 -4.99 5.93
CA ILE A 55 -3.80 -3.68 5.30
C ILE A 55 -5.13 -3.61 4.58
N ARG A 56 -5.47 -4.64 3.80
CA ARG A 56 -6.73 -4.67 3.04
C ARG A 56 -7.97 -4.68 3.92
N LYS A 57 -7.87 -5.19 5.13
CA LYS A 57 -8.98 -5.21 6.10
C LYS A 57 -9.03 -3.97 6.97
N SER A 58 -8.09 -3.04 6.82
CA SER A 58 -8.06 -1.83 7.64
C SER A 58 -9.30 -0.98 7.38
N PRO A 59 -10.00 -0.55 8.44
CA PRO A 59 -11.18 0.30 8.28
C PRO A 59 -10.83 1.61 7.57
N GLY A 60 -11.63 1.96 6.56
CA GLY A 60 -11.45 3.19 5.81
C GLY A 60 -10.44 3.12 4.68
N LEU A 61 -9.79 1.98 4.47
CA LEU A 61 -8.88 1.83 3.33
C LEU A 61 -9.66 1.88 2.02
N GLU A 62 -9.22 2.75 1.13
CA GLU A 62 -9.76 2.84 -0.23
C GLU A 62 -8.97 1.95 -1.17
N ASP A 63 -7.64 2.07 -1.17
CA ASP A 63 -6.78 1.28 -2.05
C ASP A 63 -5.46 0.92 -1.38
N LEU A 64 -4.92 -0.23 -1.80
CA LEU A 64 -3.54 -0.65 -1.56
C LEU A 64 -2.83 -0.73 -2.91
N TRP A 65 -1.71 -0.03 -3.02
CA TRP A 65 -0.82 -0.08 -4.18
C TRP A 65 0.42 -0.90 -3.86
N GLN A 66 0.88 -1.70 -4.81
CA GLN A 66 2.09 -2.52 -4.66
C GLN A 66 3.12 -2.17 -5.72
N LEU A 67 4.38 -2.10 -5.31
CA LEU A 67 5.47 -1.90 -6.26
C LEU A 67 5.67 -3.15 -7.12
N HIS A 68 5.59 -4.33 -6.52
CA HIS A 68 5.69 -5.61 -7.21
C HIS A 68 4.56 -6.56 -6.83
N PHE A 69 4.25 -7.47 -7.74
CA PHE A 69 3.45 -8.63 -7.41
C PHE A 69 4.24 -9.48 -6.39
N SER A 70 3.62 -9.83 -5.28
CA SER A 70 4.26 -10.68 -4.27
C SER A 70 4.11 -12.14 -4.65
N GLU A 71 5.22 -12.81 -4.93
CA GLU A 71 5.20 -14.25 -5.26
C GLU A 71 4.66 -15.08 -4.09
N GLU A 72 5.04 -14.73 -2.85
CA GLU A 72 4.55 -15.40 -1.65
C GLU A 72 3.04 -15.24 -1.48
N GLY A 73 2.51 -14.06 -1.82
CA GLY A 73 1.09 -13.78 -1.69
C GLY A 73 0.22 -14.52 -2.70
N GLY A 74 0.73 -14.77 -3.88
CA GLY A 74 -0.04 -15.40 -4.96
C GLY A 74 -1.28 -14.61 -5.36
N ALA A 75 -2.12 -15.20 -6.19
CA ALA A 75 -3.31 -14.53 -6.71
C ALA A 75 -4.33 -14.19 -5.63
N ALA A 76 -4.35 -14.94 -4.52
CA ALA A 76 -5.34 -14.75 -3.47
C ALA A 76 -5.11 -13.49 -2.62
N HIS A 77 -3.85 -13.04 -2.48
CA HIS A 77 -3.51 -11.97 -1.55
C HIS A 77 -3.08 -10.68 -2.23
N ASN A 78 -2.56 -10.72 -3.45
CA ASN A 78 -2.19 -9.52 -4.19
C ASN A 78 -3.42 -8.70 -4.59
N VAL A 79 -3.22 -7.40 -4.76
CA VAL A 79 -4.27 -6.52 -5.31
C VAL A 79 -4.42 -6.73 -6.81
N ALA A 80 -5.45 -6.11 -7.39
CA ALA A 80 -5.66 -6.16 -8.85
C ALA A 80 -4.46 -5.56 -9.60
N ALA A 81 -4.20 -6.06 -10.80
CA ALA A 81 -3.00 -5.70 -11.57
C ALA A 81 -2.84 -4.20 -11.82
N GLU A 82 -3.94 -3.46 -11.93
CA GLU A 82 -3.90 -2.02 -12.14
C GLU A 82 -3.26 -1.24 -10.99
N PHE A 83 -3.23 -1.83 -9.79
CA PHE A 83 -2.61 -1.26 -8.60
C PHE A 83 -1.18 -1.75 -8.38
N ILE A 84 -0.60 -2.48 -9.32
CA ILE A 84 0.76 -3.02 -9.23
C ILE A 84 1.62 -2.42 -10.34
N ALA A 85 2.75 -1.83 -9.96
CA ALA A 85 3.67 -1.24 -10.94
C ALA A 85 4.41 -2.32 -11.74
N ASN A 86 4.90 -3.35 -11.05
CA ASN A 86 5.63 -4.46 -11.68
C ASN A 86 4.90 -5.77 -11.38
N PRO A 87 3.96 -6.17 -12.26
CA PRO A 87 3.27 -7.44 -12.11
C PRO A 87 4.23 -8.61 -12.36
N ASP A 88 3.72 -9.83 -12.21
CA ASP A 88 4.51 -11.04 -12.42
C ASP A 88 5.19 -11.03 -13.80
N GLY A 89 6.46 -11.45 -13.84
CA GLY A 89 7.25 -11.46 -15.04
C GLY A 89 8.55 -10.66 -14.92
N PRO A 90 9.21 -10.38 -16.05
CA PRO A 90 10.45 -9.60 -16.04
C PRO A 90 10.26 -8.20 -15.45
N ASP A 91 11.18 -7.78 -14.61
CA ASP A 91 11.15 -6.46 -14.01
C ASP A 91 11.46 -5.40 -15.07
N ALA A 92 10.47 -4.54 -15.33
CA ALA A 92 10.60 -3.42 -16.27
C ALA A 92 10.91 -2.10 -15.56
N ALA A 93 11.26 -2.16 -14.27
CA ALA A 93 11.59 -1.00 -13.45
C ALA A 93 10.49 0.07 -13.42
N ASN A 94 9.24 -0.35 -13.46
CA ASN A 94 8.12 0.58 -13.28
C ASN A 94 8.06 1.10 -11.84
N TYR A 95 7.43 2.23 -11.66
CA TYR A 95 7.36 2.90 -10.38
C TYR A 95 5.94 3.41 -10.09
N LEU A 96 5.71 3.72 -8.84
CA LEU A 96 4.53 4.44 -8.36
C LEU A 96 4.99 5.83 -7.92
N GLU A 97 4.25 6.85 -8.32
CA GLU A 97 4.53 8.22 -7.91
C GLU A 97 3.33 8.79 -7.18
N LEU A 98 3.56 9.26 -5.97
CA LEU A 98 2.52 9.91 -5.19
C LEU A 98 2.75 11.40 -5.17
N THR A 99 1.73 12.17 -5.53
CA THR A 99 1.76 13.62 -5.49
C THR A 99 0.69 14.11 -4.52
N ALA A 100 1.10 14.81 -3.48
CA ALA A 100 0.20 15.41 -2.50
C ALA A 100 0.03 16.91 -2.81
N HIS A 101 -1.18 17.40 -2.67
CA HIS A 101 -1.52 18.79 -2.93
C HIS A 101 -1.82 19.55 -1.62
N PRO A 102 -1.62 20.89 -1.61
CA PRO A 102 -1.84 21.69 -0.39
C PRO A 102 -3.26 21.63 0.17
N ASP A 103 -4.26 21.33 -0.67
CA ASP A 103 -5.66 21.24 -0.25
C ASP A 103 -6.00 19.92 0.45
N GLY A 104 -5.03 18.99 0.56
CA GLY A 104 -5.23 17.68 1.16
C GLY A 104 -5.61 16.58 0.18
N SER A 105 -5.84 16.91 -1.08
CA SER A 105 -6.01 15.91 -2.13
C SER A 105 -4.66 15.33 -2.54
N PHE A 106 -4.68 14.16 -3.17
CA PHE A 106 -3.45 13.53 -3.66
C PHE A 106 -3.77 12.58 -4.81
N GLU A 107 -2.74 12.18 -5.52
CA GLU A 107 -2.86 11.22 -6.61
C GLU A 107 -1.73 10.20 -6.59
N VAL A 108 -2.01 9.01 -7.09
CA VAL A 108 -1.01 7.95 -7.28
C VAL A 108 -0.96 7.62 -8.77
N PHE A 109 0.23 7.72 -9.33
CA PHE A 109 0.51 7.42 -10.73
C PHE A 109 1.24 6.07 -10.84
N ASN A 110 0.80 5.22 -11.77
CA ASN A 110 1.47 3.97 -12.09
C ASN A 110 2.14 4.11 -13.46
N SER A 111 3.46 4.06 -13.49
CA SER A 111 4.22 4.26 -14.73
C SER A 111 3.95 3.18 -15.77
N ARG A 112 3.62 1.97 -15.34
CA ARG A 112 3.32 0.87 -16.26
C ARG A 112 2.03 1.13 -17.06
N THR A 113 0.98 1.57 -16.36
CA THR A 113 -0.32 1.81 -17.00
C THR A 113 -0.45 3.21 -17.57
N GLN A 114 0.45 4.14 -17.20
CA GLN A 114 0.40 5.56 -17.55
C GLN A 114 -0.90 6.23 -17.07
N LYS A 115 -1.44 5.75 -15.95
CA LYS A 115 -2.69 6.25 -15.35
C LYS A 115 -2.47 6.70 -13.92
N SER A 116 -3.20 7.71 -13.53
CA SER A 116 -3.27 8.21 -12.15
C SER A 116 -4.64 7.99 -11.57
N LYS A 117 -4.70 7.76 -10.27
CA LYS A 117 -5.95 7.78 -9.51
C LYS A 117 -5.90 8.94 -8.53
N ASN A 118 -6.96 9.74 -8.54
CA ASN A 118 -7.07 10.92 -7.69
C ASN A 118 -7.91 10.60 -6.44
N TYR A 119 -7.47 11.15 -5.31
CA TYR A 119 -8.15 11.01 -4.03
C TYR A 119 -8.46 12.41 -3.51
N LEU A 120 -9.74 12.67 -3.26
CA LEU A 120 -10.18 13.96 -2.76
C LEU A 120 -9.72 14.17 -1.31
N ALA A 121 -9.53 15.44 -0.93
CA ALA A 121 -9.33 15.80 0.47
C ALA A 121 -10.56 15.40 1.29
N ARG A 122 -10.34 14.99 2.52
CA ARG A 122 -11.45 14.69 3.43
C ARG A 122 -11.62 15.76 4.51
#